data_0881ee6f5f67c01307efa6bc57b5204a
#
_entry.id   0881ee6f5f67c01307efa6bc57b5204a
#
_cell.length_a   1.000
_cell.length_b   1.000
_cell.length_c   1.000
_cell.angle_alpha   90.00
_cell.angle_beta   90.00
_cell.angle_gamma   90.00
#
_symmetry.space_group_name_H-M   'P 1'
#
loop_
_entity.id
_entity.type
_entity.pdbx_description
1 polymer ?
#
loop_
_entity_poly.entity_id
_entity_poly.type
_entity_poly.pdbx_seq_one_letter_code
_entity_poly.pdbx_strand_id
1 'polypeptide(L)'
;TYTQVAQYCVLIFAFMVPAIFISIQMTGNPIPQLGFGSELISEPSTYLLDKLDNLNVELGFNEYTDNTKPLIDVFAITLALMVGTAGLPHVIVRFFTVKKVSDARKSAGIALLLIAILYTTAPAVAAFARTNLLETISTKPYSEIPQWFKKWENTGLIKFDDLNNDGMINYSNDNSNELYVDRDIMVLANPEIANLPNWVVALV
;
A
#
# COMPACT_ATOMS: atom_id res chain seq x y z
N THR A 1 23.53 -12.55 12.73
CA THR A 1 22.60 -13.52 12.13
C THR A 1 21.28 -13.63 12.88
N TYR A 2 21.25 -13.93 14.20
CA TYR A 2 20.00 -14.00 14.98
C TYR A 2 19.28 -12.66 15.06
N THR A 3 20.01 -11.56 15.16
CA THR A 3 19.46 -10.19 15.16
C THR A 3 18.72 -9.88 13.86
N GLN A 4 19.27 -10.29 12.71
CA GLN A 4 18.63 -10.09 11.40
C GLN A 4 17.34 -10.90 11.25
N VAL A 5 17.31 -12.13 11.80
CA VAL A 5 16.07 -12.94 11.81
C VAL A 5 15.02 -12.29 12.68
N ALA A 6 15.39 -11.81 13.87
CA ALA A 6 14.48 -11.10 14.76
C ALA A 6 13.94 -9.82 14.11
N GLN A 7 14.80 -9.00 13.50
CA GLN A 7 14.39 -7.81 12.77
C GLN A 7 13.42 -8.12 11.62
N TYR A 8 13.69 -9.20 10.88
CA TYR A 8 12.81 -9.62 9.81
C TYR A 8 11.43 -10.09 10.30
N CYS A 9 11.38 -10.81 11.41
CA CYS A 9 10.12 -11.20 12.05
C CYS A 9 9.32 -9.98 12.50
N VAL A 10 9.98 -8.99 13.11
CA VAL A 10 9.32 -7.74 13.51
C VAL A 10 8.78 -6.99 12.29
N LEU A 11 9.56 -6.89 11.21
CA LEU A 11 9.16 -6.20 9.99
C LEU A 11 7.94 -6.86 9.33
N ILE A 12 7.94 -8.20 9.20
CA ILE A 12 6.76 -8.92 8.67
C ILE A 12 5.54 -8.66 9.55
N PHE A 13 5.70 -8.73 10.85
CA PHE A 13 4.61 -8.51 11.79
C PHE A 13 4.06 -7.08 11.68
N ALA A 14 4.94 -6.08 11.65
CA ALA A 14 4.60 -4.68 11.49
C ALA A 14 3.85 -4.40 10.19
N PHE A 15 4.22 -5.06 9.10
CA PHE A 15 3.57 -4.90 7.80
C PHE A 15 2.25 -5.68 7.69
N MET A 16 2.22 -6.93 8.17
CA MET A 16 1.05 -7.80 8.00
C MET A 16 -0.10 -7.47 8.95
N VAL A 17 0.20 -7.05 10.19
CA VAL A 17 -0.86 -6.79 11.18
C VAL A 17 -1.81 -5.67 10.71
N PRO A 18 -1.35 -4.48 10.33
CA PRO A 18 -2.22 -3.44 9.78
C PRO A 18 -2.97 -3.89 8.53
N ALA A 19 -2.30 -4.60 7.62
CA ALA A 19 -2.91 -5.12 6.40
C ALA A 19 -4.08 -6.07 6.68
N ILE A 20 -3.93 -6.97 7.65
CA ILE A 20 -4.99 -7.90 8.08
C ILE A 20 -6.17 -7.12 8.69
N PHE A 21 -5.88 -6.18 9.60
CA PHE A 21 -6.93 -5.39 10.26
C PHE A 21 -7.75 -4.60 9.23
N ILE A 22 -7.09 -3.91 8.31
CA ILE A 22 -7.77 -3.13 7.27
C ILE A 22 -8.57 -4.03 6.34
N SER A 23 -8.02 -5.18 5.94
CA SER A 23 -8.72 -6.15 5.11
C SER A 23 -10.00 -6.66 5.80
N ILE A 24 -9.94 -6.98 7.10
CA ILE A 24 -11.11 -7.38 7.89
C ILE A 24 -12.12 -6.22 7.96
N GLN A 25 -11.65 -4.99 8.19
CA GLN A 25 -12.51 -3.82 8.33
C GLN A 25 -13.26 -3.50 7.03
N MET A 26 -12.58 -3.59 5.88
CA MET A 26 -13.16 -3.20 4.59
C MET A 26 -13.93 -4.34 3.92
N THR A 27 -13.43 -5.58 3.99
CA THR A 27 -13.96 -6.70 3.21
C THR A 27 -14.38 -7.90 4.05
N GLY A 28 -14.12 -7.91 5.36
CA GLY A 28 -14.37 -9.06 6.24
C GLY A 28 -13.37 -10.21 6.09
N ASN A 29 -12.45 -10.14 5.13
CA ASN A 29 -11.46 -11.17 4.90
C ASN A 29 -10.20 -10.96 5.74
N PRO A 30 -9.75 -11.95 6.53
CA PRO A 30 -8.52 -11.84 7.30
C PRO A 30 -7.25 -11.96 6.44
N ILE A 31 -7.37 -12.39 5.19
CA ILE A 31 -6.25 -12.54 4.26
C ILE A 31 -6.30 -11.37 3.27
N PRO A 32 -5.35 -10.39 3.34
CA PRO A 32 -5.38 -9.19 2.50
C PRO A 32 -5.40 -9.47 1.00
N GLN A 33 -4.72 -10.53 0.56
CA GLN A 33 -4.69 -10.96 -0.84
C GLN A 33 -6.08 -11.37 -1.35
N LEU A 34 -6.90 -11.99 -0.50
CA LEU A 34 -8.29 -12.32 -0.83
C LEU A 34 -9.19 -11.10 -0.69
N GLY A 35 -8.95 -10.26 0.32
CA GLY A 35 -9.65 -9.00 0.51
C GLY A 35 -9.52 -8.07 -0.68
N PHE A 36 -8.37 -8.07 -1.36
CA PHE A 36 -8.12 -7.28 -2.56
C PHE A 36 -9.13 -7.53 -3.69
N GLY A 37 -9.61 -8.77 -3.83
CA GLY A 37 -10.62 -9.15 -4.83
C GLY A 37 -12.02 -9.36 -4.25
N SER A 38 -12.30 -8.91 -3.03
CA SER A 38 -13.57 -9.14 -2.34
C SER A 38 -14.51 -7.95 -2.43
N GLU A 39 -15.78 -8.21 -2.10
CA GLU A 39 -16.80 -7.17 -1.94
C GLU A 39 -16.54 -6.36 -0.65
N LEU A 40 -16.96 -5.10 -0.65
CA LEU A 40 -16.90 -4.22 0.51
C LEU A 40 -18.04 -4.52 1.48
N ILE A 41 -17.76 -4.47 2.79
CA ILE A 41 -18.80 -4.59 3.83
C ILE A 41 -19.74 -3.37 3.79
N SER A 42 -19.19 -2.19 3.53
CA SER A 42 -19.95 -0.93 3.49
C SER A 42 -20.93 -0.86 2.32
N GLU A 43 -20.59 -1.49 1.20
CA GLU A 43 -21.39 -1.49 -0.04
C GLU A 43 -21.50 -2.91 -0.59
N PRO A 44 -22.50 -3.72 -0.15
CA PRO A 44 -22.71 -5.07 -0.66
C PRO A 44 -22.90 -5.07 -2.18
N SER A 45 -22.31 -6.04 -2.86
CA SER A 45 -22.25 -6.19 -4.32
C SER A 45 -21.28 -5.24 -5.05
N THR A 46 -20.51 -4.42 -4.32
CA THR A 46 -19.44 -3.61 -4.92
C THR A 46 -18.08 -4.19 -4.54
N TYR A 47 -17.28 -4.56 -5.52
CA TYR A 47 -15.91 -5.01 -5.28
C TYR A 47 -15.00 -3.83 -4.95
N LEU A 48 -13.98 -4.07 -4.14
CA LEU A 48 -13.00 -3.05 -3.73
C LEU A 48 -12.37 -2.35 -4.95
N LEU A 49 -11.99 -3.11 -5.96
CA LEU A 49 -11.34 -2.56 -7.17
C LEU A 49 -12.31 -1.72 -7.99
N ASP A 50 -13.56 -2.16 -8.15
CA ASP A 50 -14.59 -1.40 -8.86
C ASP A 50 -14.89 -0.07 -8.13
N LYS A 51 -14.93 -0.10 -6.79
CA LYS A 51 -15.07 1.12 -5.99
C LYS A 51 -13.90 2.07 -6.22
N LEU A 52 -12.67 1.54 -6.20
CA LEU A 52 -11.47 2.34 -6.42
C LEU A 52 -11.41 2.94 -7.83
N ASP A 53 -11.81 2.17 -8.84
CA ASP A 53 -11.88 2.65 -10.22
C ASP A 53 -12.92 3.76 -10.36
N ASN A 54 -14.11 3.59 -9.80
CA ASN A 54 -15.16 4.61 -9.79
C ASN A 54 -14.68 5.90 -9.10
N LEU A 55 -14.08 5.81 -7.92
CA LEU A 55 -13.53 6.96 -7.21
C LEU A 55 -12.44 7.68 -8.03
N ASN A 56 -11.56 6.95 -8.69
CA ASN A 56 -10.56 7.56 -9.55
C ASN A 56 -11.19 8.29 -10.73
N VAL A 57 -12.17 7.69 -11.41
CA VAL A 57 -12.87 8.31 -12.56
C VAL A 57 -13.64 9.55 -12.12
N GLU A 58 -14.33 9.52 -10.99
CA GLU A 58 -15.04 10.68 -10.43
C GLU A 58 -14.10 11.86 -10.16
N LEU A 59 -12.85 11.59 -9.80
CA LEU A 59 -11.81 12.59 -9.54
C LEU A 59 -11.00 12.96 -10.79
N GLY A 60 -11.39 12.49 -11.97
CA GLY A 60 -10.72 12.77 -13.24
C GLY A 60 -9.42 12.02 -13.47
N PHE A 61 -9.12 11.00 -12.64
CA PHE A 61 -8.00 10.08 -12.87
C PHE A 61 -8.43 8.91 -13.77
N ASN A 62 -7.46 8.23 -14.35
CA ASN A 62 -7.71 6.96 -15.03
C ASN A 62 -8.11 5.89 -14.00
N GLU A 63 -8.85 4.89 -14.46
CA GLU A 63 -9.15 3.71 -13.65
C GLU A 63 -7.85 3.12 -13.07
N TYR A 64 -7.88 2.71 -11.81
CA TYR A 64 -6.71 2.13 -11.15
C TYR A 64 -6.27 0.82 -11.82
N THR A 65 -7.24 0.07 -12.35
CA THR A 65 -7.03 -1.21 -13.03
C THR A 65 -6.74 -1.06 -14.53
N ASP A 66 -6.81 0.17 -15.07
CA ASP A 66 -6.54 0.40 -16.50
C ASP A 66 -5.11 0.06 -16.89
N ASN A 67 -4.98 -0.62 -18.01
CA ASN A 67 -3.69 -1.03 -18.54
C ASN A 67 -3.04 0.09 -19.35
N THR A 68 -2.51 1.09 -18.66
CA THR A 68 -1.90 2.28 -19.26
C THR A 68 -0.55 2.02 -19.93
N LYS A 69 0.10 0.88 -19.66
CA LYS A 69 1.43 0.55 -20.20
C LYS A 69 1.38 -0.52 -21.27
N PRO A 70 2.09 -0.34 -22.40
CA PRO A 70 2.24 -1.39 -23.40
C PRO A 70 2.83 -2.68 -22.78
N LEU A 71 2.35 -3.83 -23.23
CA LEU A 71 2.81 -5.13 -22.72
C LEU A 71 4.34 -5.31 -22.82
N ILE A 72 4.95 -4.73 -23.83
CA ILE A 72 6.42 -4.79 -24.02
C ILE A 72 7.16 -4.04 -22.91
N ASP A 73 6.64 -2.91 -22.45
CA ASP A 73 7.23 -2.13 -21.35
C ASP A 73 7.12 -2.88 -20.03
N VAL A 74 5.96 -3.49 -19.77
CA VAL A 74 5.76 -4.33 -18.57
C VAL A 74 6.73 -5.50 -18.58
N PHE A 75 6.89 -6.17 -19.74
CA PHE A 75 7.85 -7.26 -19.90
C PHE A 75 9.29 -6.78 -19.68
N ALA A 76 9.68 -5.66 -20.28
CA ALA A 76 11.03 -5.11 -20.16
C ALA A 76 11.35 -4.71 -18.70
N ILE A 77 10.42 -4.05 -18.00
CA ILE A 77 10.56 -3.69 -16.58
C ILE A 77 10.72 -4.96 -15.73
N THR A 78 9.84 -5.94 -15.94
CA THR A 78 9.88 -7.20 -15.18
C THR A 78 11.19 -7.93 -15.41
N LEU A 79 11.65 -8.06 -16.66
CA LEU A 79 12.91 -8.69 -17.00
C LEU A 79 14.11 -7.96 -16.38
N ALA A 80 14.13 -6.63 -16.46
CA ALA A 80 15.19 -5.80 -15.87
C ALA A 80 15.26 -5.97 -14.35
N LEU A 81 14.12 -6.00 -13.66
CA LEU A 81 14.05 -6.24 -12.23
C LEU A 81 14.49 -7.65 -11.85
N MET A 82 14.10 -8.67 -12.62
CA MET A 82 14.49 -10.07 -12.36
C MET A 82 16.01 -10.25 -12.53
N VAL A 83 16.57 -9.77 -13.64
CA VAL A 83 18.01 -9.89 -13.93
C VAL A 83 18.81 -9.02 -12.94
N GLY A 84 18.35 -7.80 -12.67
CA GLY A 84 18.99 -6.89 -11.73
C GLY A 84 19.08 -7.47 -10.31
N THR A 85 17.98 -8.01 -9.79
CA THR A 85 17.96 -8.62 -8.46
C THR A 85 18.76 -9.91 -8.39
N ALA A 86 18.76 -10.73 -9.45
CA ALA A 86 19.57 -11.95 -9.52
C ALA A 86 21.08 -11.66 -9.56
N GLY A 87 21.49 -10.52 -10.13
CA GLY A 87 22.89 -10.11 -10.26
C GLY A 87 23.47 -9.39 -9.02
N LEU A 88 22.69 -9.14 -7.98
CA LEU A 88 23.17 -8.40 -6.81
C LEU A 88 24.24 -9.18 -6.01
N PRO A 89 25.46 -8.63 -5.86
CA PRO A 89 26.57 -9.35 -5.20
C PRO A 89 26.24 -9.81 -3.79
N HIS A 90 25.52 -9.03 -3.00
CA HIS A 90 25.15 -9.36 -1.64
C HIS A 90 24.15 -10.53 -1.54
N VAL A 91 23.38 -10.79 -2.59
CA VAL A 91 22.51 -11.97 -2.68
C VAL A 91 23.34 -13.20 -3.01
N ILE A 92 24.25 -13.09 -3.99
CA ILE A 92 25.09 -14.19 -4.44
C ILE A 92 26.05 -14.65 -3.32
N VAL A 93 26.69 -13.72 -2.61
CA VAL A 93 27.61 -14.05 -1.50
C VAL A 93 26.95 -14.90 -0.41
N ARG A 94 25.65 -14.73 -0.16
CA ARG A 94 24.93 -15.52 0.85
C ARG A 94 24.90 -17.01 0.51
N PHE A 95 24.92 -17.39 -0.75
CA PHE A 95 24.98 -18.80 -1.16
C PHE A 95 26.32 -19.46 -0.85
N PHE A 96 27.43 -18.69 -0.78
CA PHE A 96 28.75 -19.20 -0.43
C PHE A 96 28.98 -19.35 1.08
N THR A 97 28.10 -18.75 1.91
CA THR A 97 28.25 -18.82 3.37
C THR A 97 27.61 -20.07 3.99
N VAL A 98 26.95 -20.91 3.19
CA VAL A 98 26.22 -22.09 3.66
C VAL A 98 27.11 -23.33 3.54
N LYS A 99 27.07 -24.19 4.58
CA LYS A 99 27.93 -25.37 4.63
C LYS A 99 27.55 -26.49 3.65
N LYS A 100 26.27 -26.60 3.32
CA LYS A 100 25.76 -27.68 2.43
C LYS A 100 24.82 -27.08 1.39
N VAL A 101 24.83 -27.62 0.19
CA VAL A 101 23.93 -27.24 -0.92
C VAL A 101 22.46 -27.45 -0.56
N SER A 102 22.15 -28.48 0.23
CA SER A 102 20.78 -28.73 0.71
C SER A 102 20.25 -27.59 1.59
N ASP A 103 21.12 -26.97 2.41
CA ASP A 103 20.75 -25.86 3.28
C ASP A 103 20.53 -24.58 2.47
N ALA A 104 21.33 -24.36 1.41
CA ALA A 104 21.12 -23.28 0.46
C ALA A 104 19.75 -23.36 -0.22
N ARG A 105 19.36 -24.55 -0.69
CA ARG A 105 18.05 -24.77 -1.33
C ARG A 105 16.88 -24.54 -0.38
N LYS A 106 16.97 -25.04 0.86
CA LYS A 106 15.94 -24.82 1.89
C LYS A 106 15.81 -23.33 2.24
N SER A 107 16.94 -22.65 2.43
CA SER A 107 16.97 -21.23 2.71
C SER A 107 16.35 -20.40 1.58
N ALA A 108 16.69 -20.73 0.32
CA ALA A 108 16.09 -20.08 -0.85
C ALA A 108 14.56 -20.31 -0.92
N GLY A 109 14.11 -21.54 -0.66
CA GLY A 109 12.68 -21.85 -0.64
C GLY A 109 11.90 -21.06 0.42
N ILE A 110 12.44 -20.98 1.65
CA ILE A 110 11.83 -20.19 2.73
C ILE A 110 11.83 -18.69 2.37
N ALA A 111 12.94 -18.18 1.85
CA ALA A 111 13.03 -16.78 1.42
C ALA A 111 12.01 -16.45 0.32
N LEU A 112 11.87 -17.31 -0.68
CA LEU A 112 10.86 -17.13 -1.74
C LEU A 112 9.44 -17.14 -1.21
N LEU A 113 9.11 -18.02 -0.28
CA LEU A 113 7.78 -18.05 0.35
C LEU A 113 7.49 -16.73 1.07
N LEU A 114 8.44 -16.25 1.88
CA LEU A 114 8.26 -15.03 2.66
C LEU A 114 8.19 -13.78 1.77
N ILE A 115 9.01 -13.73 0.71
CA ILE A 115 8.96 -12.70 -0.31
C ILE A 115 7.60 -12.72 -1.03
N ALA A 116 7.12 -13.90 -1.42
CA ALA A 116 5.82 -14.04 -2.09
C ALA A 116 4.67 -13.48 -1.22
N ILE A 117 4.67 -13.78 0.09
CA ILE A 117 3.67 -13.25 1.03
C ILE A 117 3.69 -11.72 1.03
N LEU A 118 4.88 -11.10 1.18
CA LEU A 118 4.98 -9.63 1.23
C LEU A 118 4.59 -8.98 -0.10
N TYR A 119 5.10 -9.48 -1.22
CA TYR A 119 4.82 -8.88 -2.53
C TYR A 119 3.39 -9.07 -3.01
N THR A 120 2.71 -10.14 -2.60
CA THR A 120 1.29 -10.32 -2.91
C THR A 120 0.37 -9.51 -1.98
N THR A 121 0.85 -9.14 -0.78
CA THR A 121 0.11 -8.28 0.15
C THR A 121 0.22 -6.79 -0.23
N ALA A 122 1.35 -6.37 -0.80
CA ALA A 122 1.60 -4.96 -1.10
C ALA A 122 0.54 -4.30 -2.02
N PRO A 123 0.08 -4.91 -3.13
CA PRO A 123 -1.00 -4.35 -3.95
C PRO A 123 -2.31 -4.18 -3.17
N ALA A 124 -2.65 -5.13 -2.31
CA ALA A 124 -3.84 -5.06 -1.48
C ALA A 124 -3.76 -3.87 -0.50
N VAL A 125 -2.62 -3.70 0.18
CA VAL A 125 -2.39 -2.56 1.08
C VAL A 125 -2.50 -1.25 0.32
N ALA A 126 -1.93 -1.15 -0.88
CA ALA A 126 -1.99 0.05 -1.70
C ALA A 126 -3.44 0.40 -2.11
N ALA A 127 -4.23 -0.59 -2.53
CA ALA A 127 -5.63 -0.38 -2.88
C ALA A 127 -6.46 0.04 -1.66
N PHE A 128 -6.33 -0.66 -0.53
CA PHE A 128 -7.01 -0.30 0.71
C PHE A 128 -6.65 1.12 1.18
N ALA A 129 -5.36 1.46 1.18
CA ALA A 129 -4.89 2.78 1.59
C ALA A 129 -5.46 3.89 0.70
N ARG A 130 -5.45 3.67 -0.62
CA ARG A 130 -5.96 4.65 -1.57
C ARG A 130 -7.47 4.82 -1.44
N THR A 131 -8.23 3.73 -1.35
CA THR A 131 -9.70 3.80 -1.15
C THR A 131 -10.04 4.53 0.13
N ASN A 132 -9.43 4.14 1.27
CA ASN A 132 -9.65 4.81 2.55
C ASN A 132 -9.29 6.31 2.51
N LEU A 133 -8.18 6.65 1.87
CA LEU A 133 -7.75 8.04 1.73
C LEU A 133 -8.80 8.85 0.97
N LEU A 134 -9.20 8.37 -0.21
CA LEU A 134 -10.16 9.07 -1.07
C LEU A 134 -11.52 9.25 -0.39
N GLU A 135 -12.05 8.21 0.24
CA GLU A 135 -13.33 8.29 0.98
C GLU A 135 -13.28 9.20 2.19
N THR A 136 -12.09 9.35 2.79
CA THR A 136 -11.95 10.14 4.03
C THR A 136 -11.74 11.62 3.77
N ILE A 137 -11.07 11.99 2.66
CA ILE A 137 -10.62 13.38 2.43
C ILE A 137 -11.34 14.04 1.28
N SER A 138 -11.65 13.30 0.21
CA SER A 138 -12.19 13.92 -1.00
C SER A 138 -13.55 14.58 -0.74
N THR A 139 -13.73 15.78 -1.24
CA THR A 139 -14.96 16.58 -1.16
C THR A 139 -15.45 16.90 0.27
N LYS A 140 -14.57 16.88 1.26
CA LYS A 140 -14.93 17.23 2.64
C LYS A 140 -14.43 18.62 3.03
N PRO A 141 -15.18 19.31 3.95
CA PRO A 141 -14.71 20.59 4.47
C PRO A 141 -13.41 20.43 5.25
N TYR A 142 -12.44 21.33 5.03
CA TYR A 142 -11.17 21.32 5.78
C TYR A 142 -11.38 21.44 7.30
N SER A 143 -12.48 22.04 7.75
CA SER A 143 -12.82 22.15 9.18
C SER A 143 -13.15 20.81 9.82
N GLU A 144 -13.64 19.83 9.08
CA GLU A 144 -14.10 18.53 9.55
C GLU A 144 -13.09 17.40 9.35
N ILE A 145 -11.88 17.74 8.92
CA ILE A 145 -10.83 16.77 8.62
C ILE A 145 -10.37 16.03 9.88
N PRO A 146 -10.13 14.71 9.75
CA PRO A 146 -9.57 13.92 10.83
C PRO A 146 -8.22 14.44 11.35
N GLN A 147 -7.94 14.18 12.63
CA GLN A 147 -6.68 14.66 13.25
C GLN A 147 -5.42 14.07 12.60
N TRP A 148 -5.50 12.86 12.03
CA TRP A 148 -4.37 12.27 11.34
C TRP A 148 -3.91 13.13 10.15
N PHE A 149 -4.82 13.73 9.41
CA PHE A 149 -4.48 14.61 8.28
C PHE A 149 -3.59 15.78 8.73
N LYS A 150 -4.00 16.48 9.79
CA LYS A 150 -3.23 17.64 10.32
C LYS A 150 -1.84 17.24 10.82
N LYS A 151 -1.69 16.03 11.36
CA LYS A 151 -0.38 15.51 11.76
C LYS A 151 0.55 15.35 10.55
N TRP A 152 0.05 14.74 9.47
CA TRP A 152 0.81 14.49 8.27
C TRP A 152 1.03 15.75 7.43
N GLU A 153 0.13 16.71 7.48
CA GLU A 153 0.31 18.05 6.92
C GLU A 153 1.50 18.78 7.58
N ASN A 154 1.64 18.68 8.88
CA ASN A 154 2.79 19.25 9.61
C ASN A 154 4.14 18.61 9.20
N THR A 155 4.14 17.40 8.68
CA THR A 155 5.34 16.75 8.14
C THR A 155 5.68 17.19 6.72
N GLY A 156 4.74 17.85 6.04
CA GLY A 156 4.85 18.25 4.64
C GLY A 156 4.58 17.15 3.62
N LEU A 157 4.19 15.94 4.05
CA LEU A 157 3.82 14.83 3.17
C LEU A 157 2.39 14.97 2.62
N ILE A 158 1.56 15.75 3.28
CA ILE A 158 0.28 16.23 2.76
C ILE A 158 0.36 17.75 2.71
N LYS A 159 -0.17 18.37 1.64
CA LYS A 159 -0.32 19.82 1.54
C LYS A 159 -1.68 20.13 0.96
N PHE A 160 -2.38 21.05 1.59
CA PHE A 160 -3.65 21.57 1.13
C PHE A 160 -3.51 23.07 0.86
N ASP A 161 -3.88 23.48 -0.35
CA ASP A 161 -3.92 24.88 -0.78
C ASP A 161 -5.31 25.14 -1.34
N ASP A 162 -6.13 25.86 -0.57
CA ASP A 162 -7.49 26.25 -0.97
C ASP A 162 -7.43 27.34 -2.04
N LEU A 163 -7.49 26.94 -3.32
CA LEU A 163 -7.33 27.84 -4.47
C LEU A 163 -8.60 28.64 -4.77
N ASN A 164 -9.76 28.06 -4.47
CA ASN A 164 -11.07 28.66 -4.78
C ASN A 164 -11.70 29.34 -3.56
N ASN A 165 -11.10 29.21 -2.37
CA ASN A 165 -11.56 29.74 -1.07
C ASN A 165 -12.95 29.23 -0.66
N ASP A 166 -13.31 27.99 -0.99
CA ASP A 166 -14.57 27.36 -0.58
C ASP A 166 -14.43 26.54 0.71
N GLY A 167 -13.20 26.34 1.20
CA GLY A 167 -12.87 25.57 2.39
C GLY A 167 -13.11 24.07 2.25
N MET A 168 -13.32 23.57 1.04
CA MET A 168 -13.48 22.16 0.72
C MET A 168 -12.17 21.60 0.17
N ILE A 169 -11.93 20.30 0.36
CA ILE A 169 -10.76 19.66 -0.25
C ILE A 169 -11.14 19.12 -1.61
N ASN A 170 -10.60 19.71 -2.63
CA ASN A 170 -10.75 19.27 -4.01
C ASN A 170 -9.50 18.47 -4.44
N TYR A 171 -9.63 17.15 -4.50
CA TYR A 171 -8.59 16.27 -5.00
C TYR A 171 -8.96 15.79 -6.41
N SER A 172 -8.28 16.31 -7.41
CA SER A 172 -8.59 16.04 -8.82
C SER A 172 -7.32 15.93 -9.66
N ASN A 173 -7.45 15.42 -10.88
CA ASN A 173 -6.33 15.30 -11.83
C ASN A 173 -6.22 16.50 -12.76
N ASP A 174 -6.82 17.61 -12.43
CA ASP A 174 -6.83 18.83 -13.23
C ASP A 174 -6.21 20.02 -12.48
N ASN A 175 -6.27 21.21 -13.07
CA ASN A 175 -5.73 22.44 -12.48
C ASN A 175 -6.54 22.94 -11.27
N SER A 176 -7.66 22.32 -10.93
CA SER A 176 -8.44 22.59 -9.74
C SER A 176 -8.01 21.78 -8.52
N ASN A 177 -6.94 21.00 -8.66
CA ASN A 177 -6.42 20.18 -7.56
C ASN A 177 -5.81 21.03 -6.46
N GLU A 178 -6.33 20.89 -5.26
CA GLU A 178 -5.93 21.62 -4.05
C GLU A 178 -5.16 20.74 -3.06
N LEU A 179 -5.08 19.44 -3.33
CA LEU A 179 -4.47 18.47 -2.44
C LEU A 179 -3.25 17.82 -3.07
N TYR A 180 -2.10 17.96 -2.43
CA TYR A 180 -0.91 17.19 -2.72
C TYR A 180 -0.70 16.11 -1.66
N VAL A 181 -0.60 14.86 -2.09
CA VAL A 181 -0.35 13.70 -1.23
C VAL A 181 0.92 12.99 -1.71
N ASP A 182 1.94 12.93 -0.85
CA ASP A 182 3.14 12.17 -1.13
C ASP A 182 2.82 10.66 -1.13
N ARG A 183 3.41 9.93 -2.07
CA ARG A 183 3.13 8.49 -2.24
C ARG A 183 3.57 7.66 -1.05
N ASP A 184 4.59 8.10 -0.33
CA ASP A 184 5.16 7.39 0.81
C ASP A 184 4.19 7.34 2.01
N ILE A 185 3.29 8.32 2.10
CA ILE A 185 2.29 8.37 3.17
C ILE A 185 1.31 7.20 3.13
N MET A 186 1.06 6.63 1.95
CA MET A 186 0.04 5.59 1.76
C MET A 186 0.26 4.37 2.65
N VAL A 187 1.51 3.98 2.90
CA VAL A 187 1.82 2.84 3.78
C VAL A 187 1.86 3.28 5.23
N LEU A 188 2.51 4.41 5.52
CA LEU A 188 2.77 4.88 6.88
C LEU A 188 1.50 5.39 7.59
N ALA A 189 0.67 6.17 6.90
CA ALA A 189 -0.55 6.73 7.47
C ALA A 189 -1.76 5.78 7.41
N ASN A 190 -1.68 4.69 6.64
CA ASN A 190 -2.81 3.79 6.43
C ASN A 190 -3.45 3.28 7.74
N PRO A 191 -2.70 2.88 8.79
CA PRO A 191 -3.30 2.49 10.05
C PRO A 191 -4.05 3.63 10.77
N GLU A 192 -3.56 4.88 10.65
CA GLU A 192 -4.23 6.06 11.21
C GLU A 192 -5.47 6.43 10.39
N ILE A 193 -5.38 6.38 9.06
CA ILE A 193 -6.50 6.64 8.13
C ILE A 193 -7.64 5.64 8.38
N ALA A 194 -7.31 4.37 8.56
CA ALA A 194 -8.25 3.31 8.86
C ALA A 194 -8.73 3.32 10.33
N ASN A 195 -8.30 4.30 11.13
CA ASN A 195 -8.66 4.44 12.53
C ASN A 195 -8.40 3.17 13.36
N LEU A 196 -7.26 2.51 13.11
CA LEU A 196 -6.86 1.32 13.84
C LEU A 196 -6.40 1.66 15.28
N PRO A 197 -6.42 0.68 16.20
CA PRO A 197 -5.95 0.88 17.57
C PRO A 197 -4.51 1.42 17.62
N ASN A 198 -4.24 2.31 18.60
CA ASN A 198 -2.94 2.99 18.72
C ASN A 198 -1.73 2.05 18.80
N TRP A 199 -1.88 0.84 19.31
CA TRP A 199 -0.80 -0.13 19.35
C TRP A 199 -0.43 -0.66 17.94
N VAL A 200 -1.40 -0.74 17.02
CA VAL A 200 -1.16 -1.09 15.61
C VAL A 200 -0.44 0.04 14.91
N VAL A 201 -0.89 1.29 15.14
CA VAL A 201 -0.22 2.48 14.59
C VAL A 201 1.23 2.59 15.07
N ALA A 202 1.49 2.26 16.35
CA ALA A 202 2.85 2.30 16.92
C ALA A 202 3.77 1.16 16.41
N LEU A 203 3.23 0.19 15.72
CA LEU A 203 3.96 -0.98 15.21
C LEU A 203 4.56 -0.70 13.83
N VAL A 204 3.98 0.23 13.06
CA VAL A 204 4.41 0.70 11.74
C VAL A 204 5.44 1.82 11.86
#